data_3df81b01162f22619c71d0cfb35013bd
#
_entry.id   3df81b01162f22619c71d0cfb35013bd
#
_cell.length_a   1.000
_cell.length_b   1.000
_cell.length_c   1.000
_cell.angle_alpha   90.00
_cell.angle_beta   90.00
_cell.angle_gamma   90.00
#
_symmetry.space_group_name_H-M   'P 1'
#
loop_
_entity.id
_entity.type
_entity.pdbx_description
1 polymer ?
#
loop_
_entity_poly.entity_id
_entity_poly.type
_entity_poly.pdbx_seq_one_letter_code
_entity_poly.pdbx_strand_id
1 'polypeptide(L)'
;MLDHKVLQERINPETTQDKDWNSISSDTPYQIDRARIIHSASFRRLQAKTQILGIGDSDFYRTRLTHSLEVAQLGFGITESLKAKFKFDEEKLDLLPSQNAIESICLAHDIGHPAFGHGGEVALNYCMINDGGFEGNGQTLRIVTKLAEYTPNNGMNLTRRTLLGLIKYPVAYSNFKNQYPSKEPAKNLYSPLQLRDFHPPKCILDTEADLFTSWVAKILTSEDLKTFTTINPDKPKKPLYKSFDSSIMELADDISYGIHDLEDVVALQLVNRFQWDRQVVQQIKELNVELGSLIDKISDLLFGSTNKDRKHAISKLVRYFLKKADIQKQNIFQHELLDYNVTLESKEDNQALGIIQKFVVDNVIKQPEIQILDYKGQKIVVELFEVLSNNPESLLPRTTYEQYKSAENKNRVICDYISGMTDAYASRLYHKLFTPNMGSVFDRL
;
A
#
# COMPACT_ATOMS: atom_id res chain seq x y z
N MET A 1 -21.34 20.82 0.71
CA MET A 1 -20.15 21.25 1.44
C MET A 1 -19.84 20.23 2.52
N LEU A 2 -18.59 19.83 2.65
CA LEU A 2 -18.15 18.80 3.60
C LEU A 2 -18.28 19.27 5.05
N ASP A 3 -18.70 18.38 5.94
CA ASP A 3 -18.61 18.63 7.38
C ASP A 3 -17.19 18.29 7.88
N HIS A 4 -16.30 19.28 7.78
CA HIS A 4 -14.89 19.13 8.16
C HIS A 4 -14.72 18.80 9.66
N LYS A 5 -15.67 19.17 10.54
CA LYS A 5 -15.59 18.84 11.97
C LYS A 5 -15.76 17.32 12.17
N VAL A 6 -16.76 16.75 11.52
CA VAL A 6 -17.01 15.29 11.58
C VAL A 6 -15.87 14.50 10.95
N LEU A 7 -15.27 15.02 9.89
CA LEU A 7 -14.11 14.40 9.24
C LEU A 7 -12.83 14.41 10.10
N GLN A 8 -12.71 15.36 11.03
CA GLN A 8 -11.59 15.47 11.98
C GLN A 8 -11.81 14.67 13.27
N GLU A 9 -12.98 14.10 13.50
CA GLU A 9 -13.24 13.26 14.66
C GLU A 9 -12.31 12.06 14.72
N ARG A 10 -12.04 11.61 15.97
CA ARG A 10 -11.26 10.40 16.29
C ARG A 10 -12.12 9.38 17.01
N ILE A 11 -11.78 8.09 16.87
CA ILE A 11 -12.51 6.99 17.54
C ILE A 11 -12.52 7.21 19.05
N ASN A 12 -11.35 7.48 19.62
CA ASN A 12 -11.22 7.83 21.03
C ASN A 12 -11.11 9.36 21.12
N PRO A 13 -12.11 10.04 21.71
CA PRO A 13 -12.06 11.48 21.90
C PRO A 13 -10.79 11.91 22.64
N GLU A 14 -10.16 12.93 22.16
CA GLU A 14 -8.92 13.43 22.76
C GLU A 14 -9.14 14.05 24.13
N THR A 15 -8.09 14.02 24.96
CA THR A 15 -8.08 14.65 26.28
C THR A 15 -8.23 16.17 26.19
N THR A 16 -8.46 16.83 27.30
CA THR A 16 -8.57 18.31 27.36
C THR A 16 -7.29 18.99 26.85
N GLN A 17 -6.10 18.40 27.13
CA GLN A 17 -4.82 18.89 26.64
C GLN A 17 -4.67 18.78 25.11
N ASP A 18 -5.18 17.69 24.51
CA ASP A 18 -5.19 17.53 23.06
C ASP A 18 -6.13 18.54 22.39
N LYS A 19 -7.23 18.95 23.06
CA LYS A 19 -8.17 19.94 22.53
C LYS A 19 -7.53 21.34 22.42
N ASP A 20 -6.63 21.72 23.33
CA ASP A 20 -5.92 23.00 23.28
C ASP A 20 -4.99 23.05 22.05
N TRP A 21 -4.32 21.95 21.73
CA TRP A 21 -3.53 21.86 20.50
C TRP A 21 -4.39 21.91 19.23
N ASN A 22 -5.52 21.21 19.19
CA ASN A 22 -6.42 21.20 18.04
C ASN A 22 -7.05 22.58 17.74
N SER A 23 -7.03 23.51 18.71
CA SER A 23 -7.53 24.87 18.53
C SER A 23 -6.56 25.81 17.79
N ILE A 24 -5.30 25.40 17.55
CA ILE A 24 -4.28 26.25 16.93
C ILE A 24 -4.59 26.51 15.45
N SER A 25 -5.04 25.48 14.72
CA SER A 25 -5.35 25.57 13.30
C SER A 25 -6.35 24.49 12.91
N SER A 26 -7.16 24.72 11.88
CA SER A 26 -8.05 23.71 11.31
C SER A 26 -7.31 22.48 10.72
N ASP A 27 -6.01 22.61 10.44
CA ASP A 27 -5.16 21.54 9.92
C ASP A 27 -4.42 20.76 11.02
N THR A 28 -4.46 21.24 12.27
CA THR A 28 -3.76 20.60 13.40
C THR A 28 -4.13 19.14 13.60
N PRO A 29 -5.40 18.68 13.46
CA PRO A 29 -5.74 17.26 13.57
C PRO A 29 -4.96 16.36 12.59
N TYR A 30 -4.74 16.83 11.36
CA TYR A 30 -3.99 16.10 10.35
C TYR A 30 -2.47 16.16 10.56
N GLN A 31 -1.94 17.24 11.13
CA GLN A 31 -0.54 17.32 11.58
C GLN A 31 -0.25 16.27 12.66
N ILE A 32 -1.20 16.06 13.58
CA ILE A 32 -1.10 15.02 14.61
C ILE A 32 -1.12 13.64 13.96
N ASP A 33 -2.01 13.38 12.98
CA ASP A 33 -2.04 12.12 12.26
C ASP A 33 -0.70 11.82 11.59
N ARG A 34 -0.17 12.80 10.87
CA ARG A 34 1.13 12.69 10.21
C ARG A 34 2.26 12.39 11.20
N ALA A 35 2.29 13.05 12.34
CA ALA A 35 3.26 12.80 13.38
C ALA A 35 3.14 11.38 13.96
N ARG A 36 1.94 10.92 14.29
CA ARG A 36 1.68 9.56 14.80
C ARG A 36 2.15 8.48 13.82
N ILE A 37 1.92 8.68 12.52
CA ILE A 37 2.38 7.76 11.48
C ILE A 37 3.91 7.73 11.42
N ILE A 38 4.56 8.87 11.26
CA ILE A 38 6.03 8.99 11.11
C ILE A 38 6.76 8.41 12.33
N HIS A 39 6.25 8.64 13.52
CA HIS A 39 6.87 8.17 14.76
C HIS A 39 6.54 6.72 15.12
N SER A 40 5.64 6.05 14.37
CA SER A 40 5.28 4.66 14.64
C SER A 40 6.40 3.68 14.31
N ALA A 41 6.45 2.56 15.05
CA ALA A 41 7.39 1.48 14.77
C ALA A 41 7.11 0.83 13.40
N SER A 42 5.84 0.73 12.99
CA SER A 42 5.42 0.16 11.71
C SER A 42 5.94 0.96 10.52
N PHE A 43 5.88 2.29 10.56
CA PHE A 43 6.45 3.15 9.51
C PHE A 43 7.98 3.03 9.42
N ARG A 44 8.68 3.03 10.56
CA ARG A 44 10.15 2.87 10.58
C ARG A 44 10.61 1.52 10.02
N ARG A 45 9.83 0.44 10.21
CA ARG A 45 10.14 -0.89 9.66
C ARG A 45 10.14 -0.93 8.13
N LEU A 46 9.46 0.00 7.45
CA LEU A 46 9.47 0.09 5.99
C LEU A 46 10.88 0.31 5.41
N GLN A 47 11.81 0.87 6.19
CA GLN A 47 13.21 1.02 5.78
C GLN A 47 13.90 -0.32 5.49
N ALA A 48 13.47 -1.40 6.14
CA ALA A 48 14.07 -2.73 6.01
C ALA A 48 13.10 -3.75 5.37
N LYS A 49 12.15 -3.26 4.56
CA LYS A 49 11.26 -4.06 3.72
C LYS A 49 11.54 -3.73 2.25
N THR A 50 11.70 -4.77 1.44
CA THR A 50 11.97 -4.65 0.00
C THR A 50 10.78 -4.03 -0.75
N GLN A 51 11.06 -3.13 -1.70
CA GLN A 51 10.06 -2.65 -2.66
C GLN A 51 10.00 -3.60 -3.87
N ILE A 52 11.02 -3.65 -4.70
CA ILE A 52 11.13 -4.54 -5.86
C ILE A 52 12.40 -5.38 -5.80
N LEU A 53 13.54 -4.76 -5.57
CA LEU A 53 14.85 -5.41 -5.56
C LEU A 53 15.30 -5.70 -4.13
N GLY A 54 15.88 -6.88 -3.90
CA GLY A 54 16.28 -7.35 -2.57
C GLY A 54 17.28 -6.46 -1.86
N ILE A 55 17.15 -6.36 -0.54
CA ILE A 55 18.09 -5.63 0.32
C ILE A 55 19.45 -6.35 0.28
N GLY A 56 20.51 -5.65 -0.13
CA GLY A 56 21.90 -6.12 -0.02
C GLY A 56 22.67 -6.23 -1.34
N ASP A 57 22.01 -6.09 -2.49
CA ASP A 57 22.69 -6.21 -3.80
C ASP A 57 23.27 -4.88 -4.31
N SER A 58 22.91 -3.74 -3.70
CA SER A 58 23.38 -2.41 -4.07
C SER A 58 23.18 -1.42 -2.92
N ASP A 59 24.01 -0.38 -2.82
CA ASP A 59 23.84 0.73 -1.85
C ASP A 59 22.72 1.71 -2.27
N PHE A 60 22.15 1.56 -3.44
CA PHE A 60 21.17 2.48 -4.05
C PHE A 60 19.82 1.82 -4.37
N TYR A 61 19.32 0.96 -3.50
CA TYR A 61 17.98 0.38 -3.67
C TYR A 61 16.91 1.21 -2.99
N ARG A 62 15.72 1.25 -3.60
CA ARG A 62 14.52 1.87 -3.02
C ARG A 62 13.89 0.92 -1.99
N THR A 63 13.71 1.43 -0.77
CA THR A 63 12.95 0.74 0.28
C THR A 63 11.48 1.17 0.25
N ARG A 64 10.61 0.44 0.93
CA ARG A 64 9.21 0.86 1.11
C ARG A 64 9.10 2.20 1.85
N LEU A 65 10.07 2.55 2.71
CA LEU A 65 10.10 3.85 3.37
C LEU A 65 10.33 4.99 2.37
N THR A 66 11.35 4.86 1.51
CA THR A 66 11.63 5.89 0.49
C THR A 66 10.50 5.99 -0.51
N HIS A 67 9.91 4.87 -0.93
CA HIS A 67 8.70 4.85 -1.76
C HIS A 67 7.54 5.60 -1.10
N SER A 68 7.22 5.32 0.17
CA SER A 68 6.14 6.02 0.88
C SER A 68 6.36 7.52 1.00
N LEU A 69 7.62 7.96 1.16
CA LEU A 69 7.98 9.39 1.14
C LEU A 69 7.76 10.02 -0.24
N GLU A 70 8.13 9.31 -1.31
CA GLU A 70 7.92 9.75 -2.69
C GLU A 70 6.42 9.83 -3.03
N VAL A 71 5.64 8.82 -2.64
CA VAL A 71 4.17 8.82 -2.81
C VAL A 71 3.53 9.99 -2.04
N ALA A 72 4.01 10.30 -0.84
CA ALA A 72 3.52 11.45 -0.08
C ALA A 72 3.81 12.79 -0.78
N GLN A 73 5.01 12.94 -1.32
CA GLN A 73 5.39 14.13 -2.10
C GLN A 73 4.55 14.25 -3.38
N LEU A 74 4.29 13.12 -4.08
CA LEU A 74 3.46 13.11 -5.28
C LEU A 74 1.99 13.40 -4.96
N GLY A 75 1.44 12.83 -3.89
CA GLY A 75 0.07 13.08 -3.45
C GLY A 75 -0.16 14.57 -3.12
N PHE A 76 0.79 15.20 -2.43
CA PHE A 76 0.79 16.64 -2.24
C PHE A 76 0.91 17.40 -3.57
N GLY A 77 1.81 16.99 -4.47
CA GLY A 77 1.98 17.58 -5.79
C GLY A 77 0.72 17.53 -6.67
N ILE A 78 -0.01 16.41 -6.64
CA ILE A 78 -1.32 16.25 -7.29
C ILE A 78 -2.32 17.26 -6.70
N THR A 79 -2.41 17.32 -5.37
CA THR A 79 -3.34 18.23 -4.68
C THR A 79 -3.08 19.69 -5.04
N GLU A 80 -1.82 20.14 -5.06
CA GLU A 80 -1.45 21.51 -5.46
C GLU A 80 -1.73 21.78 -6.95
N SER A 81 -1.49 20.80 -7.83
CA SER A 81 -1.84 20.90 -9.25
C SER A 81 -3.34 21.09 -9.45
N LEU A 82 -4.16 20.31 -8.71
CA LEU A 82 -5.62 20.43 -8.74
C LEU A 82 -6.12 21.73 -8.16
N LYS A 83 -5.53 22.25 -7.05
CA LYS A 83 -5.85 23.58 -6.52
C LYS A 83 -5.61 24.68 -7.53
N ALA A 84 -4.49 24.62 -8.24
CA ALA A 84 -4.17 25.61 -9.28
C ALA A 84 -5.13 25.52 -10.47
N LYS A 85 -5.52 24.29 -10.87
CA LYS A 85 -6.44 24.03 -11.98
C LYS A 85 -7.87 24.51 -11.68
N PHE A 86 -8.35 24.25 -10.47
CA PHE A 86 -9.72 24.55 -10.04
C PHE A 86 -9.84 25.78 -9.12
N LYS A 87 -8.92 26.73 -9.20
CA LYS A 87 -8.84 27.90 -8.31
C LYS A 87 -10.10 28.78 -8.21
N PHE A 88 -11.05 28.62 -9.11
CA PHE A 88 -12.32 29.33 -9.13
C PHE A 88 -13.54 28.42 -8.90
N ASP A 89 -13.33 27.16 -8.57
CA ASP A 89 -14.36 26.16 -8.33
C ASP A 89 -14.35 25.80 -6.83
N GLU A 90 -15.17 26.54 -6.06
CA GLU A 90 -15.23 26.41 -4.60
C GLU A 90 -15.64 24.98 -4.17
N GLU A 91 -16.55 24.32 -4.93
CA GLU A 91 -16.99 22.96 -4.64
C GLU A 91 -15.81 21.98 -4.71
N LYS A 92 -15.02 22.04 -5.78
CA LYS A 92 -13.85 21.16 -5.92
C LYS A 92 -12.72 21.53 -4.95
N LEU A 93 -12.55 22.80 -4.63
CA LEU A 93 -11.54 23.23 -3.64
C LEU A 93 -11.86 22.72 -2.24
N ASP A 94 -13.15 22.67 -1.85
CA ASP A 94 -13.60 22.15 -0.55
C ASP A 94 -13.34 20.63 -0.40
N LEU A 95 -13.33 19.89 -1.52
CA LEU A 95 -13.00 18.46 -1.54
C LEU A 95 -11.52 18.19 -1.25
N LEU A 96 -10.62 19.09 -1.71
CA LEU A 96 -9.19 18.81 -1.68
C LEU A 96 -8.68 18.70 -0.23
N PRO A 97 -7.89 17.65 0.09
CA PRO A 97 -7.31 17.50 1.40
C PRO A 97 -6.23 18.55 1.64
N SER A 98 -5.99 18.88 2.91
CA SER A 98 -4.81 19.64 3.29
C SER A 98 -3.54 18.85 3.00
N GLN A 99 -2.39 19.51 2.95
CA GLN A 99 -1.10 18.85 2.80
C GLN A 99 -0.91 17.74 3.85
N ASN A 100 -1.16 18.06 5.13
CA ASN A 100 -0.96 17.08 6.20
C ASN A 100 -1.92 15.89 6.09
N ALA A 101 -3.15 16.09 5.63
CA ALA A 101 -4.11 15.02 5.43
C ALA A 101 -3.65 14.04 4.33
N ILE A 102 -3.31 14.56 3.13
CA ILE A 102 -2.90 13.69 2.03
C ILE A 102 -1.54 13.04 2.27
N GLU A 103 -0.57 13.76 2.87
CA GLU A 103 0.70 13.17 3.26
C GLU A 103 0.51 12.06 4.28
N SER A 104 -0.39 12.20 5.26
CA SER A 104 -0.70 11.15 6.24
C SER A 104 -1.20 9.87 5.57
N ILE A 105 -2.14 10.01 4.62
CA ILE A 105 -2.69 8.88 3.87
C ILE A 105 -1.58 8.21 3.05
N CYS A 106 -0.82 8.99 2.29
CA CYS A 106 0.24 8.47 1.43
C CYS A 106 1.39 7.83 2.23
N LEU A 107 1.82 8.41 3.35
CA LEU A 107 2.86 7.82 4.20
C LEU A 107 2.45 6.46 4.77
N ALA A 108 1.18 6.32 5.13
CA ALA A 108 0.70 5.11 5.80
C ALA A 108 0.25 3.99 4.84
N HIS A 109 0.11 4.25 3.53
CA HIS A 109 -0.55 3.33 2.61
C HIS A 109 0.09 1.93 2.58
N ASP A 110 1.40 1.84 2.78
CA ASP A 110 2.20 0.62 2.63
C ASP A 110 2.62 -0.05 3.95
N ILE A 111 2.24 0.52 5.13
CA ILE A 111 2.72 0.03 6.43
C ILE A 111 2.26 -1.39 6.78
N GLY A 112 1.19 -1.86 6.15
CA GLY A 112 0.63 -3.20 6.33
C GLY A 112 1.29 -4.29 5.49
N HIS A 113 2.16 -3.95 4.54
CA HIS A 113 2.85 -4.96 3.75
C HIS A 113 3.81 -5.79 4.62
N PRO A 114 3.80 -7.13 4.47
CA PRO A 114 4.66 -8.01 5.26
C PRO A 114 6.11 -8.02 4.75
N ALA A 115 6.98 -8.75 5.45
CA ALA A 115 8.29 -9.11 4.92
C ALA A 115 8.16 -9.81 3.56
N PHE A 116 9.11 -9.59 2.66
CA PHE A 116 9.15 -10.12 1.29
C PHE A 116 7.99 -9.67 0.39
N GLY A 117 7.36 -8.53 0.68
CA GLY A 117 6.39 -7.87 -0.16
C GLY A 117 5.20 -8.75 -0.55
N HIS A 118 4.88 -8.82 -1.85
CA HIS A 118 3.75 -9.59 -2.36
C HIS A 118 3.89 -11.10 -2.15
N GLY A 119 5.10 -11.65 -2.18
CA GLY A 119 5.33 -13.06 -1.84
C GLY A 119 4.92 -13.38 -0.42
N GLY A 120 5.35 -12.55 0.53
CA GLY A 120 4.92 -12.67 1.92
C GLY A 120 3.42 -12.50 2.12
N GLU A 121 2.78 -11.61 1.35
CA GLU A 121 1.33 -11.40 1.38
C GLU A 121 0.56 -12.65 0.94
N VAL A 122 0.97 -13.28 -0.17
CA VAL A 122 0.39 -14.53 -0.67
C VAL A 122 0.58 -15.67 0.35
N ALA A 123 1.76 -15.78 0.93
CA ALA A 123 2.08 -16.79 1.93
C ALA A 123 1.25 -16.64 3.21
N LEU A 124 1.12 -15.42 3.75
CA LEU A 124 0.27 -15.16 4.91
C LEU A 124 -1.20 -15.41 4.62
N ASN A 125 -1.70 -15.00 3.43
CA ASN A 125 -3.08 -15.30 3.06
C ASN A 125 -3.32 -16.80 2.96
N TYR A 126 -2.38 -17.58 2.41
CA TYR A 126 -2.44 -19.03 2.42
C TYR A 126 -2.50 -19.61 3.85
N CYS A 127 -1.65 -19.13 4.75
CA CYS A 127 -1.65 -19.60 6.14
C CYS A 127 -2.97 -19.28 6.85
N MET A 128 -3.54 -18.10 6.57
CA MET A 128 -4.73 -17.54 7.21
C MET A 128 -6.05 -17.83 6.50
N ILE A 129 -6.08 -18.65 5.46
CA ILE A 129 -7.26 -18.84 4.60
C ILE A 129 -8.54 -19.22 5.37
N ASN A 130 -8.40 -19.97 6.47
CA ASN A 130 -9.50 -20.37 7.34
C ASN A 130 -9.70 -19.44 8.55
N ASP A 131 -8.80 -18.47 8.76
CA ASP A 131 -8.68 -17.62 9.94
C ASP A 131 -8.86 -16.12 9.61
N GLY A 132 -9.63 -15.81 8.56
CA GLY A 132 -9.96 -14.44 8.14
C GLY A 132 -8.94 -13.83 7.17
N GLY A 133 -8.09 -14.63 6.53
CA GLY A 133 -7.19 -14.25 5.47
C GLY A 133 -6.10 -13.23 5.85
N PHE A 134 -5.39 -12.74 4.83
CA PHE A 134 -4.44 -11.64 4.96
C PHE A 134 -4.43 -10.82 3.66
N GLU A 135 -4.38 -9.48 3.79
CA GLU A 135 -4.21 -8.54 2.68
C GLU A 135 -3.49 -7.28 3.21
N GLY A 136 -2.52 -6.77 2.45
CA GLY A 136 -1.64 -5.69 2.90
C GLY A 136 -2.35 -4.39 3.27
N ASN A 137 -3.34 -3.94 2.47
CA ASN A 137 -4.11 -2.73 2.78
C ASN A 137 -5.07 -2.96 3.97
N GLY A 138 -5.65 -4.17 4.07
CA GLY A 138 -6.42 -4.57 5.25
C GLY A 138 -5.57 -4.57 6.51
N GLN A 139 -4.32 -5.05 6.42
CA GLN A 139 -3.37 -5.01 7.52
C GLN A 139 -2.92 -3.56 7.85
N THR A 140 -2.84 -2.67 6.84
CA THR A 140 -2.62 -1.23 7.09
C THR A 140 -3.71 -0.68 8.00
N LEU A 141 -4.98 -0.90 7.67
CA LEU A 141 -6.10 -0.46 8.51
C LEU A 141 -5.99 -1.04 9.93
N ARG A 142 -5.72 -2.35 10.06
CA ARG A 142 -5.54 -3.02 11.35
C ARG A 142 -4.40 -2.41 12.18
N ILE A 143 -3.27 -2.09 11.56
CA ILE A 143 -2.15 -1.45 12.26
C ILE A 143 -2.57 -0.08 12.81
N VAL A 144 -3.14 0.79 11.97
CA VAL A 144 -3.47 2.16 12.39
C VAL A 144 -4.63 2.24 13.38
N THR A 145 -5.52 1.23 13.39
CA THR A 145 -6.70 1.22 14.26
C THR A 145 -6.57 0.34 15.49
N LYS A 146 -5.60 -0.61 15.53
CA LYS A 146 -5.52 -1.58 16.62
C LYS A 146 -4.10 -1.87 17.10
N LEU A 147 -3.14 -2.17 16.19
CA LEU A 147 -1.84 -2.73 16.60
C LEU A 147 -0.79 -1.69 16.97
N ALA A 148 -0.91 -0.48 16.44
CA ALA A 148 0.06 0.58 16.75
C ALA A 148 -0.05 1.04 18.21
N GLU A 149 1.11 1.39 18.78
CA GLU A 149 1.33 1.51 20.22
C GLU A 149 0.97 2.89 20.80
N TYR A 150 0.15 3.70 20.12
CA TYR A 150 -0.18 5.05 20.59
C TYR A 150 -1.33 5.05 21.61
N THR A 151 -2.37 4.24 21.38
CA THR A 151 -3.47 4.05 22.33
C THR A 151 -3.66 2.56 22.64
N PRO A 152 -4.19 2.21 23.83
CA PRO A 152 -4.35 0.80 24.21
C PRO A 152 -5.25 -0.01 23.27
N ASN A 153 -6.29 0.60 22.68
CA ASN A 153 -7.34 -0.12 21.95
C ASN A 153 -7.64 0.41 20.54
N ASN A 154 -7.13 1.61 20.20
CA ASN A 154 -7.47 2.28 18.94
C ASN A 154 -6.23 2.63 18.10
N GLY A 155 -5.15 1.87 18.27
CA GLY A 155 -3.92 2.02 17.51
C GLY A 155 -3.40 3.47 17.52
N MET A 156 -3.25 4.07 16.34
CA MET A 156 -2.79 5.46 16.17
C MET A 156 -3.88 6.50 16.46
N ASN A 157 -5.14 6.09 16.59
CA ASN A 157 -6.30 6.97 16.79
C ASN A 157 -6.31 8.14 15.78
N LEU A 158 -6.28 7.80 14.49
CA LEU A 158 -6.29 8.76 13.39
C LEU A 158 -7.67 9.38 13.18
N THR A 159 -7.72 10.51 12.49
CA THR A 159 -8.97 11.18 12.10
C THR A 159 -9.78 10.32 11.13
N ARG A 160 -11.10 10.54 11.11
CA ARG A 160 -12.03 9.83 10.21
C ARG A 160 -11.65 9.98 8.74
N ARG A 161 -11.28 11.20 8.29
CA ARG A 161 -10.88 11.45 6.91
C ARG A 161 -9.62 10.67 6.54
N THR A 162 -8.60 10.68 7.41
CA THR A 162 -7.38 9.90 7.19
C THR A 162 -7.67 8.41 7.08
N LEU A 163 -8.54 7.85 7.97
CA LEU A 163 -8.94 6.45 7.87
C LEU A 163 -9.73 6.15 6.60
N LEU A 164 -10.68 6.99 6.22
CA LEU A 164 -11.44 6.81 4.98
C LEU A 164 -10.53 6.85 3.75
N GLY A 165 -9.53 7.74 3.73
CA GLY A 165 -8.53 7.82 2.66
C GLY A 165 -7.60 6.62 2.59
N LEU A 166 -7.29 5.97 3.73
CA LEU A 166 -6.50 4.74 3.80
C LEU A 166 -7.27 3.50 3.36
N ILE A 167 -8.61 3.51 3.45
CA ILE A 167 -9.45 2.39 3.03
C ILE A 167 -9.56 2.37 1.51
N LYS A 168 -8.54 1.82 0.86
CA LYS A 168 -8.49 1.65 -0.61
C LYS A 168 -9.51 0.63 -1.10
N TYR A 169 -9.89 -0.34 -0.25
CA TYR A 169 -10.73 -1.48 -0.60
C TYR A 169 -11.80 -1.75 0.49
N PRO A 170 -12.99 -1.14 0.41
CA PRO A 170 -13.99 -1.11 1.49
C PRO A 170 -14.85 -2.38 1.61
N VAL A 171 -14.37 -3.53 1.18
CA VAL A 171 -15.10 -4.82 1.24
C VAL A 171 -14.39 -5.77 2.20
N ALA A 172 -15.13 -6.39 3.12
CA ALA A 172 -14.57 -7.33 4.08
C ALA A 172 -14.10 -8.63 3.41
N TYR A 173 -13.03 -9.24 3.94
CA TYR A 173 -12.44 -10.48 3.43
C TYR A 173 -13.44 -11.62 3.28
N SER A 174 -14.36 -11.77 4.23
CA SER A 174 -15.40 -12.82 4.23
C SER A 174 -16.27 -12.83 2.97
N ASN A 175 -16.44 -11.68 2.30
CA ASN A 175 -17.19 -11.60 1.06
C ASN A 175 -16.49 -12.31 -0.14
N PHE A 176 -15.23 -12.68 0.02
CA PHE A 176 -14.40 -13.33 -1.01
C PHE A 176 -14.09 -14.81 -0.71
N LYS A 177 -14.54 -15.38 0.42
CA LYS A 177 -14.18 -16.73 0.88
C LYS A 177 -14.41 -17.82 -0.16
N ASN A 178 -15.48 -17.74 -0.95
CA ASN A 178 -15.85 -18.74 -1.94
C ASN A 178 -14.96 -18.72 -3.20
N GLN A 179 -13.98 -17.84 -3.27
CA GLN A 179 -13.10 -17.67 -4.43
C GLN A 179 -11.77 -18.42 -4.30
N TYR A 180 -11.54 -19.10 -3.17
CA TYR A 180 -10.31 -19.83 -2.90
C TYR A 180 -10.50 -21.34 -3.02
N PRO A 181 -9.47 -22.07 -3.52
CA PRO A 181 -9.48 -23.52 -3.46
C PRO A 181 -9.53 -23.98 -2.00
N SER A 182 -10.23 -25.09 -1.73
CA SER A 182 -10.18 -25.72 -0.42
C SER A 182 -8.72 -26.09 -0.09
N LYS A 183 -8.29 -25.81 1.14
CA LYS A 183 -6.99 -26.27 1.66
C LYS A 183 -7.08 -27.77 1.94
N GLU A 184 -7.16 -28.60 0.91
CA GLU A 184 -6.97 -30.03 1.10
C GLU A 184 -5.49 -30.28 1.45
N PRO A 185 -5.19 -31.12 2.44
CA PRO A 185 -3.83 -31.55 2.67
C PRO A 185 -3.31 -32.16 1.37
N ALA A 186 -2.19 -31.64 0.89
CA ALA A 186 -1.57 -32.13 -0.34
C ALA A 186 -1.44 -33.65 -0.24
N LYS A 187 -2.22 -34.40 -1.03
CA LYS A 187 -2.21 -35.85 -1.05
C LYS A 187 -0.87 -36.44 -1.50
N ASN A 188 0.03 -35.58 -2.00
CA ASN A 188 1.37 -35.98 -2.41
C ASN A 188 2.39 -35.01 -1.79
N LEU A 189 3.30 -35.54 -0.99
CA LEU A 189 4.48 -34.84 -0.41
C LEU A 189 5.36 -34.12 -1.45
N TYR A 190 5.14 -34.33 -2.74
CA TYR A 190 5.93 -33.81 -3.86
C TYR A 190 5.16 -32.82 -4.76
N SER A 191 3.91 -32.48 -4.43
CA SER A 191 3.23 -31.44 -5.19
C SER A 191 3.79 -30.09 -4.78
N PRO A 192 4.51 -29.35 -5.66
CA PRO A 192 4.99 -28.03 -5.32
C PRO A 192 3.78 -27.16 -4.97
N LEU A 193 3.82 -26.56 -3.79
CA LEU A 193 2.78 -25.65 -3.32
C LEU A 193 2.71 -24.47 -4.30
N GLN A 194 1.70 -24.41 -5.15
CA GLN A 194 1.49 -23.27 -6.04
C GLN A 194 0.72 -22.21 -5.27
N LEU A 195 1.45 -21.41 -4.47
CA LEU A 195 0.86 -20.37 -3.65
C LEU A 195 0.19 -19.26 -4.47
N ARG A 196 0.51 -19.13 -5.76
CA ARG A 196 -0.09 -18.12 -6.64
C ARG A 196 -1.62 -18.12 -6.68
N ASP A 197 -2.25 -19.29 -6.43
CA ASP A 197 -3.71 -19.40 -6.39
C ASP A 197 -4.32 -18.76 -5.14
N PHE A 198 -3.48 -18.46 -4.15
CA PHE A 198 -3.83 -17.81 -2.88
C PHE A 198 -3.52 -16.31 -2.85
N HIS A 199 -3.35 -15.66 -4.00
CA HIS A 199 -3.31 -14.20 -4.04
C HIS A 199 -4.53 -13.62 -3.32
N PRO A 200 -4.32 -12.76 -2.30
CA PRO A 200 -5.42 -12.23 -1.51
C PRO A 200 -6.37 -11.37 -2.35
N PRO A 201 -7.65 -11.31 -1.99
CA PRO A 201 -8.56 -10.31 -2.53
C PRO A 201 -8.16 -8.95 -1.98
N LYS A 202 -8.43 -7.90 -2.70
CA LYS A 202 -8.25 -6.54 -2.22
C LYS A 202 -9.41 -6.17 -1.28
N CYS A 203 -9.13 -6.06 0.03
CA CYS A 203 -10.17 -6.01 1.07
C CYS A 203 -9.69 -5.31 2.36
N ILE A 204 -10.62 -5.05 3.26
CA ILE A 204 -10.35 -4.90 4.70
C ILE A 204 -10.44 -6.27 5.37
N LEU A 205 -9.74 -6.46 6.50
CA LEU A 205 -9.85 -7.69 7.28
C LEU A 205 -11.19 -7.70 8.03
N ASP A 206 -11.75 -8.89 8.24
CA ASP A 206 -13.04 -9.04 8.96
C ASP A 206 -13.00 -8.43 10.36
N THR A 207 -11.83 -8.45 11.01
CA THR A 207 -11.61 -7.89 12.35
C THR A 207 -11.77 -6.37 12.44
N GLU A 208 -11.69 -5.67 11.31
CA GLU A 208 -11.84 -4.21 11.17
C GLU A 208 -13.16 -3.81 10.49
N ALA A 209 -13.97 -4.78 10.05
CA ALA A 209 -15.21 -4.52 9.32
C ALA A 209 -16.25 -3.76 10.16
N ASP A 210 -16.40 -4.10 11.44
CA ASP A 210 -17.32 -3.40 12.34
C ASP A 210 -16.88 -1.95 12.58
N LEU A 211 -15.59 -1.72 12.78
CA LEU A 211 -15.04 -0.37 12.92
C LEU A 211 -15.30 0.47 11.65
N PHE A 212 -15.07 -0.12 10.49
CA PHE A 212 -15.34 0.54 9.23
C PHE A 212 -16.80 0.95 9.12
N THR A 213 -17.73 0.02 9.30
CA THR A 213 -19.18 0.25 9.09
C THR A 213 -19.80 1.13 10.16
N SER A 214 -19.45 0.91 11.45
CA SER A 214 -20.07 1.59 12.56
C SER A 214 -19.50 2.97 12.85
N TRP A 215 -18.25 3.22 12.48
CA TRP A 215 -17.60 4.49 12.81
C TRP A 215 -17.04 5.24 11.59
N VAL A 216 -16.17 4.64 10.76
CA VAL A 216 -15.56 5.36 9.61
C VAL A 216 -16.64 5.77 8.61
N ALA A 217 -17.46 4.82 8.19
CA ALA A 217 -18.52 4.99 7.20
C ALA A 217 -19.84 5.54 7.79
N LYS A 218 -19.89 5.89 9.08
CA LYS A 218 -21.11 6.44 9.72
C LYS A 218 -21.61 7.75 9.08
N ILE A 219 -20.74 8.45 8.38
CA ILE A 219 -21.08 9.68 7.63
C ILE A 219 -21.82 9.39 6.32
N LEU A 220 -21.82 8.15 5.85
CA LEU A 220 -22.43 7.73 4.61
C LEU A 220 -23.90 7.34 4.83
N THR A 221 -24.72 7.53 3.81
CA THR A 221 -26.05 6.94 3.78
C THR A 221 -25.96 5.42 3.63
N SER A 222 -27.02 4.69 4.00
CA SER A 222 -27.07 3.24 3.81
C SER A 222 -26.94 2.83 2.35
N GLU A 223 -27.43 3.66 1.42
CA GLU A 223 -27.35 3.46 -0.02
C GLU A 223 -25.91 3.67 -0.50
N ASP A 224 -25.25 4.76 -0.09
CA ASP A 224 -23.85 5.01 -0.38
C ASP A 224 -22.96 3.90 0.13
N LEU A 225 -23.14 3.47 1.38
CA LEU A 225 -22.35 2.38 1.96
C LEU A 225 -22.52 1.08 1.17
N LYS A 226 -23.75 0.72 0.80
CA LYS A 226 -24.04 -0.47 -0.01
C LYS A 226 -23.36 -0.39 -1.37
N THR A 227 -23.43 0.76 -2.04
CA THR A 227 -22.80 0.99 -3.34
C THR A 227 -21.27 0.98 -3.19
N PHE A 228 -20.72 1.66 -2.19
CA PHE A 228 -19.29 1.75 -1.92
C PHE A 228 -18.63 0.38 -1.70
N THR A 229 -19.35 -0.54 -1.07
CA THR A 229 -18.88 -1.92 -0.82
C THR A 229 -19.15 -2.89 -1.97
N THR A 230 -19.44 -2.42 -3.18
CA THR A 230 -19.68 -3.26 -4.35
C THR A 230 -18.37 -3.86 -4.87
N ILE A 231 -18.39 -5.18 -5.14
CA ILE A 231 -17.28 -5.89 -5.78
C ILE A 231 -17.33 -5.63 -7.28
N ASN A 232 -16.17 -5.40 -7.89
CA ASN A 232 -16.04 -5.16 -9.33
C ASN A 232 -16.39 -6.45 -10.12
N PRO A 233 -17.39 -6.44 -10.99
CA PRO A 233 -17.79 -7.62 -11.75
C PRO A 233 -16.70 -8.12 -12.71
N ASP A 234 -15.87 -7.21 -13.25
CA ASP A 234 -14.78 -7.56 -14.17
C ASP A 234 -13.52 -7.99 -13.44
N LYS A 235 -13.40 -7.65 -12.15
CA LYS A 235 -12.27 -7.99 -11.27
C LYS A 235 -12.81 -8.53 -9.94
N PRO A 236 -13.26 -9.79 -9.88
CA PRO A 236 -14.04 -10.32 -8.75
C PRO A 236 -13.28 -10.37 -7.41
N LYS A 237 -11.97 -10.13 -7.40
CA LYS A 237 -11.15 -10.02 -6.19
C LYS A 237 -10.85 -8.56 -5.79
N LYS A 238 -11.56 -7.58 -6.35
CA LYS A 238 -11.31 -6.15 -6.10
C LYS A 238 -12.62 -5.39 -5.95
N PRO A 239 -12.77 -4.46 -4.97
CA PRO A 239 -13.88 -3.51 -4.92
C PRO A 239 -13.89 -2.58 -6.12
N LEU A 240 -15.08 -2.07 -6.45
CA LEU A 240 -15.28 -1.19 -7.61
C LEU A 240 -14.93 0.26 -7.31
N TYR A 241 -15.25 0.73 -6.12
CA TYR A 241 -15.16 2.15 -5.73
C TYR A 241 -14.11 2.42 -4.66
N LYS A 242 -13.66 3.66 -4.58
CA LYS A 242 -12.74 4.18 -3.57
C LYS A 242 -13.14 5.62 -3.20
N SER A 243 -12.66 6.13 -2.07
CA SER A 243 -12.88 7.52 -1.68
C SER A 243 -12.00 8.49 -2.48
N PHE A 244 -12.37 9.76 -2.45
CA PHE A 244 -11.65 10.84 -3.12
C PHE A 244 -10.17 10.89 -2.73
N ASP A 245 -9.87 10.94 -1.44
CA ASP A 245 -8.48 11.00 -0.96
C ASP A 245 -7.72 9.70 -1.29
N SER A 246 -8.39 8.54 -1.26
CA SER A 246 -7.81 7.26 -1.69
C SER A 246 -7.49 7.26 -3.18
N SER A 247 -8.25 7.96 -4.02
CA SER A 247 -7.96 8.09 -5.45
C SER A 247 -6.73 8.96 -5.72
N ILE A 248 -6.50 10.01 -4.92
CA ILE A 248 -5.26 10.81 -4.99
C ILE A 248 -4.06 9.96 -4.60
N MET A 249 -4.17 9.23 -3.50
CA MET A 249 -3.10 8.34 -3.02
C MET A 249 -2.79 7.24 -4.05
N GLU A 250 -3.81 6.61 -4.65
CA GLU A 250 -3.60 5.57 -5.67
C GLU A 250 -2.93 6.15 -6.93
N LEU A 251 -3.34 7.33 -7.41
CA LEU A 251 -2.68 7.98 -8.54
C LEU A 251 -1.22 8.33 -8.23
N ALA A 252 -0.92 8.79 -7.01
CA ALA A 252 0.43 9.07 -6.57
C ALA A 252 1.30 7.80 -6.51
N ASP A 253 0.73 6.71 -5.98
CA ASP A 253 1.35 5.38 -5.94
C ASP A 253 1.62 4.84 -7.35
N ASP A 254 0.64 4.92 -8.25
CA ASP A 254 0.75 4.50 -9.65
C ASP A 254 1.85 5.28 -10.42
N ILE A 255 1.94 6.59 -10.20
CA ILE A 255 3.00 7.42 -10.79
C ILE A 255 4.36 7.04 -10.21
N SER A 256 4.47 6.86 -8.90
CA SER A 256 5.71 6.44 -8.24
C SER A 256 6.16 5.07 -8.74
N TYR A 257 5.25 4.09 -8.72
CA TYR A 257 5.51 2.74 -9.19
C TYR A 257 5.94 2.69 -10.67
N GLY A 258 5.30 3.49 -11.53
CA GLY A 258 5.67 3.52 -12.95
C GLY A 258 6.99 4.22 -13.23
N ILE A 259 7.26 5.35 -12.58
CA ILE A 259 8.35 6.26 -12.97
C ILE A 259 9.59 6.12 -12.08
N HIS A 260 9.42 5.98 -10.76
CA HIS A 260 10.57 5.84 -9.88
C HIS A 260 11.16 4.43 -9.97
N ASP A 261 10.34 3.41 -10.15
CA ASP A 261 10.84 2.05 -10.39
C ASP A 261 11.53 1.95 -11.77
N LEU A 262 11.04 2.69 -12.79
CA LEU A 262 11.75 2.84 -14.07
C LEU A 262 13.13 3.44 -13.86
N GLU A 263 13.28 4.44 -13.00
CA GLU A 263 14.59 5.02 -12.71
C GLU A 263 15.56 3.97 -12.17
N ASP A 264 15.10 3.15 -11.22
CA ASP A 264 15.94 2.12 -10.60
C ASP A 264 16.38 1.06 -11.63
N VAL A 265 15.46 0.57 -12.45
CA VAL A 265 15.78 -0.48 -13.42
C VAL A 265 16.71 0.01 -14.54
N VAL A 266 16.62 1.29 -14.93
CA VAL A 266 17.56 1.91 -15.87
C VAL A 266 18.91 2.16 -15.20
N ALA A 267 18.93 2.62 -13.93
CA ALA A 267 20.16 2.85 -13.18
C ALA A 267 20.97 1.57 -12.98
N LEU A 268 20.29 0.46 -12.74
CA LEU A 268 20.88 -0.86 -12.57
C LEU A 268 21.14 -1.60 -13.88
N GLN A 269 20.87 -0.96 -15.03
CA GLN A 269 21.06 -1.53 -16.37
C GLN A 269 20.29 -2.84 -16.60
N LEU A 270 19.17 -3.03 -15.92
CA LEU A 270 18.30 -4.20 -16.10
C LEU A 270 17.48 -4.13 -17.40
N VAL A 271 17.39 -2.94 -17.97
CA VAL A 271 16.73 -2.66 -19.25
C VAL A 271 17.62 -1.77 -20.12
N ASN A 272 17.44 -1.82 -21.44
CA ASN A 272 18.20 -1.03 -22.37
C ASN A 272 17.31 -0.15 -23.27
N ARG A 273 17.94 0.80 -24.00
CA ARG A 273 17.26 1.73 -24.88
C ARG A 273 16.45 1.03 -25.97
N PHE A 274 16.93 -0.04 -26.55
CA PHE A 274 16.22 -0.76 -27.63
C PHE A 274 14.90 -1.39 -27.11
N GLN A 275 14.93 -2.00 -25.92
CA GLN A 275 13.71 -2.54 -25.29
C GLN A 275 12.71 -1.42 -25.02
N TRP A 276 13.16 -0.28 -24.47
CA TRP A 276 12.35 0.88 -24.19
C TRP A 276 11.72 1.45 -25.47
N ASP A 277 12.49 1.69 -26.51
CA ASP A 277 11.99 2.24 -27.77
C ASP A 277 10.90 1.36 -28.38
N ARG A 278 11.09 0.04 -28.35
CA ARG A 278 10.15 -0.93 -28.91
C ARG A 278 8.89 -1.10 -28.08
N GLN A 279 9.01 -1.13 -26.75
CA GLN A 279 7.88 -1.51 -25.88
C GLN A 279 7.15 -0.29 -25.31
N VAL A 280 7.77 0.89 -25.29
CA VAL A 280 7.18 2.10 -24.69
C VAL A 280 7.05 3.21 -25.74
N VAL A 281 8.16 3.64 -26.35
CA VAL A 281 8.14 4.82 -27.23
C VAL A 281 7.17 4.64 -28.40
N GLN A 282 7.21 3.49 -29.08
CA GLN A 282 6.31 3.21 -30.22
C GLN A 282 4.85 3.28 -29.78
N GLN A 283 4.49 2.61 -28.68
CA GLN A 283 3.11 2.59 -28.18
C GLN A 283 2.63 3.99 -27.71
N ILE A 284 3.47 4.76 -27.02
CA ILE A 284 3.09 6.11 -26.56
C ILE A 284 2.90 7.06 -27.75
N LYS A 285 3.70 6.92 -28.82
CA LYS A 285 3.51 7.73 -30.05
C LYS A 285 2.21 7.43 -30.80
N GLU A 286 1.69 6.22 -30.67
CA GLU A 286 0.39 5.83 -31.23
C GLU A 286 -0.80 6.42 -30.43
N LEU A 287 -0.56 6.79 -29.16
CA LEU A 287 -1.55 7.48 -28.37
C LEU A 287 -1.58 8.98 -28.74
N ASN A 288 -2.76 9.53 -28.86
CA ASN A 288 -2.91 10.96 -29.14
C ASN A 288 -2.75 11.81 -27.87
N VAL A 289 -1.54 11.76 -27.27
CA VAL A 289 -1.19 12.49 -26.05
C VAL A 289 0.04 13.38 -26.25
N GLU A 290 0.13 14.44 -25.50
CA GLU A 290 1.26 15.38 -25.51
C GLU A 290 2.59 14.67 -25.25
N LEU A 291 2.60 13.61 -24.39
CA LEU A 291 3.78 12.81 -24.09
C LEU A 291 4.40 12.20 -25.35
N GLY A 292 3.59 11.83 -26.36
CA GLY A 292 4.07 11.29 -27.64
C GLY A 292 5.06 12.21 -28.36
N SER A 293 4.86 13.53 -28.26
CA SER A 293 5.78 14.53 -28.83
C SER A 293 7.05 14.76 -27.99
N LEU A 294 7.02 14.41 -26.71
CA LEU A 294 8.12 14.64 -25.76
C LEU A 294 8.97 13.39 -25.53
N ILE A 295 8.43 12.20 -25.83
CA ILE A 295 9.00 10.93 -25.40
C ILE A 295 10.41 10.68 -25.93
N ASP A 296 10.74 11.09 -27.16
CA ASP A 296 12.10 10.92 -27.72
C ASP A 296 13.14 11.68 -26.90
N LYS A 297 12.87 12.96 -26.61
CA LYS A 297 13.76 13.79 -25.79
C LYS A 297 13.90 13.28 -24.36
N ILE A 298 12.81 12.76 -23.80
CA ILE A 298 12.81 12.14 -22.48
C ILE A 298 13.67 10.87 -22.51
N SER A 299 13.52 10.05 -23.56
CA SER A 299 14.28 8.82 -23.74
C SER A 299 15.78 9.07 -23.90
N ASP A 300 16.16 10.11 -24.61
CA ASP A 300 17.58 10.51 -24.77
C ASP A 300 18.20 10.90 -23.42
N LEU A 301 17.44 11.54 -22.55
CA LEU A 301 17.87 11.86 -21.19
C LEU A 301 17.87 10.62 -20.28
N LEU A 302 16.84 9.78 -20.37
CA LEU A 302 16.67 8.59 -19.52
C LEU A 302 17.82 7.60 -19.70
N PHE A 303 18.26 7.39 -20.93
CA PHE A 303 19.39 6.53 -21.31
C PHE A 303 20.67 7.31 -21.58
N GLY A 304 20.73 8.58 -21.17
CA GLY A 304 21.91 9.41 -21.23
C GLY A 304 23.06 8.88 -20.37
N SER A 305 24.26 9.40 -20.60
CA SER A 305 25.47 8.92 -19.93
C SER A 305 25.63 9.35 -18.47
N THR A 306 24.81 10.30 -18.01
CA THR A 306 24.94 10.87 -16.66
C THR A 306 23.70 10.63 -15.78
N ASN A 307 23.93 10.50 -14.47
CA ASN A 307 22.84 10.47 -13.50
C ASN A 307 21.96 11.72 -13.55
N LYS A 308 22.56 12.88 -13.91
CA LYS A 308 21.84 14.16 -14.05
C LYS A 308 20.80 14.07 -15.17
N ASP A 309 21.16 13.53 -16.31
CA ASP A 309 20.25 13.39 -17.45
C ASP A 309 19.06 12.52 -17.08
N ARG A 310 19.32 11.36 -16.43
CA ARG A 310 18.27 10.47 -15.94
C ARG A 310 17.32 11.17 -14.97
N LYS A 311 17.85 11.91 -13.98
CA LYS A 311 17.00 12.70 -13.05
C LYS A 311 16.14 13.74 -13.78
N HIS A 312 16.65 14.36 -14.83
CA HIS A 312 15.86 15.28 -15.67
C HIS A 312 14.74 14.56 -16.44
N ALA A 313 15.01 13.36 -16.97
CA ALA A 313 13.99 12.53 -17.62
C ALA A 313 12.85 12.20 -16.66
N ILE A 314 13.18 11.68 -15.47
CA ILE A 314 12.22 11.33 -14.41
C ILE A 314 11.40 12.56 -14.00
N SER A 315 12.04 13.70 -13.75
CA SER A 315 11.34 14.95 -13.40
C SER A 315 10.35 15.40 -14.50
N LYS A 316 10.66 15.19 -15.77
CA LYS A 316 9.77 15.52 -16.89
C LYS A 316 8.55 14.59 -16.92
N LEU A 317 8.75 13.29 -16.72
CA LEU A 317 7.66 12.31 -16.67
C LEU A 317 6.73 12.59 -15.48
N VAL A 318 7.28 12.77 -14.28
CA VAL A 318 6.50 13.10 -13.10
C VAL A 318 5.68 14.37 -13.30
N ARG A 319 6.30 15.46 -13.79
CA ARG A 319 5.58 16.72 -14.05
C ARG A 319 4.46 16.56 -15.08
N TYR A 320 4.68 15.74 -16.08
CA TYR A 320 3.66 15.46 -17.08
C TYR A 320 2.41 14.88 -16.41
N PHE A 321 2.54 13.78 -15.67
CA PHE A 321 1.39 13.12 -15.04
C PHE A 321 0.75 13.96 -13.92
N LEU A 322 1.55 14.71 -13.13
CA LEU A 322 0.99 15.64 -12.13
C LEU A 322 0.09 16.71 -12.77
N LYS A 323 0.48 17.26 -13.94
CA LYS A 323 -0.32 18.24 -14.67
C LYS A 323 -1.59 17.65 -15.28
N LYS A 324 -1.55 16.35 -15.61
CA LYS A 324 -2.69 15.62 -16.19
C LYS A 324 -3.68 15.10 -15.16
N ALA A 325 -3.46 15.33 -13.88
CA ALA A 325 -4.43 15.01 -12.85
C ALA A 325 -5.71 15.84 -13.01
N ASP A 326 -6.86 15.20 -12.80
CA ASP A 326 -8.17 15.80 -12.94
C ASP A 326 -9.18 15.26 -11.93
N ILE A 327 -10.19 16.08 -11.58
CA ILE A 327 -11.28 15.70 -10.69
C ILE A 327 -12.50 15.35 -11.56
N GLN A 328 -12.97 14.11 -11.42
CA GLN A 328 -14.14 13.61 -12.15
C GLN A 328 -15.27 13.28 -11.18
N LYS A 329 -16.49 13.75 -11.51
CA LYS A 329 -17.72 13.42 -10.79
C LYS A 329 -18.33 12.15 -11.35
N GLN A 330 -18.67 11.20 -10.48
CA GLN A 330 -19.25 9.91 -10.90
C GLN A 330 -20.76 9.95 -11.03
N ASN A 331 -21.45 10.85 -10.29
CA ASN A 331 -22.91 10.96 -10.21
C ASN A 331 -23.58 9.65 -9.72
N ILE A 332 -22.95 8.99 -8.74
CA ILE A 332 -23.37 7.70 -8.20
C ILE A 332 -23.69 7.81 -6.71
N PHE A 333 -22.94 8.63 -5.98
CA PHE A 333 -23.04 8.75 -4.53
C PHE A 333 -23.64 10.07 -4.10
N GLN A 334 -24.28 10.07 -2.92
CA GLN A 334 -24.76 11.30 -2.29
C GLN A 334 -23.63 12.02 -1.55
N HIS A 335 -22.67 11.26 -0.98
CA HIS A 335 -21.55 11.83 -0.25
C HIS A 335 -20.41 12.25 -1.20
N GLU A 336 -20.04 13.52 -1.15
CA GLU A 336 -19.07 14.16 -2.07
C GLU A 336 -17.71 13.45 -2.09
N LEU A 337 -17.17 12.99 -0.94
CA LEU A 337 -15.89 12.24 -0.87
C LEU A 337 -15.96 10.84 -1.53
N LEU A 338 -17.13 10.38 -1.96
CA LEU A 338 -17.29 9.17 -2.75
C LEU A 338 -17.68 9.46 -4.19
N ASP A 339 -18.41 10.57 -4.43
CA ASP A 339 -18.93 10.91 -5.76
C ASP A 339 -17.89 11.56 -6.66
N TYR A 340 -16.79 12.03 -6.09
CA TYR A 340 -15.66 12.56 -6.83
C TYR A 340 -14.44 11.66 -6.74
N ASN A 341 -13.70 11.53 -7.84
CA ASN A 341 -12.44 10.81 -7.94
C ASN A 341 -11.39 11.63 -8.67
N VAL A 342 -10.13 11.40 -8.31
CA VAL A 342 -8.99 11.91 -9.06
C VAL A 342 -8.45 10.83 -9.99
N THR A 343 -8.24 11.19 -11.25
CA THR A 343 -7.67 10.34 -12.30
C THR A 343 -6.85 11.20 -13.26
N LEU A 344 -6.25 10.63 -14.29
CA LEU A 344 -5.68 11.42 -15.38
C LEU A 344 -6.77 11.90 -16.35
N GLU A 345 -6.56 13.06 -16.99
CA GLU A 345 -7.51 13.77 -17.85
C GLU A 345 -8.14 12.90 -18.93
N SER A 346 -7.33 12.02 -19.54
CA SER A 346 -7.78 11.18 -20.66
C SER A 346 -7.53 9.69 -20.41
N LYS A 347 -8.22 8.84 -21.14
CA LYS A 347 -7.95 7.38 -21.16
C LYS A 347 -6.57 7.10 -21.71
N GLU A 348 -6.14 7.88 -22.68
CA GLU A 348 -4.84 7.77 -23.35
C GLU A 348 -3.71 8.11 -22.38
N ASP A 349 -3.85 9.12 -21.51
CA ASP A 349 -2.87 9.42 -20.45
C ASP A 349 -2.76 8.27 -19.44
N ASN A 350 -3.91 7.68 -19.05
CA ASN A 350 -3.91 6.48 -18.20
C ASN A 350 -3.25 5.28 -18.90
N GLN A 351 -3.47 5.11 -20.22
CA GLN A 351 -2.80 4.07 -21.00
C GLN A 351 -1.30 4.31 -21.07
N ALA A 352 -0.85 5.56 -21.25
CA ALA A 352 0.57 5.91 -21.30
C ALA A 352 1.28 5.56 -19.97
N LEU A 353 0.67 5.87 -18.83
CA LEU A 353 1.19 5.46 -17.52
C LEU A 353 1.24 3.93 -17.40
N GLY A 354 0.16 3.25 -17.78
CA GLY A 354 0.07 1.79 -17.76
C GLY A 354 1.11 1.10 -18.67
N ILE A 355 1.47 1.68 -19.82
CA ILE A 355 2.55 1.18 -20.70
C ILE A 355 3.89 1.24 -19.96
N ILE A 356 4.20 2.35 -19.27
CA ILE A 356 5.44 2.50 -18.51
C ILE A 356 5.49 1.49 -17.35
N GLN A 357 4.41 1.36 -16.58
CA GLN A 357 4.31 0.37 -15.50
C GLN A 357 4.50 -1.06 -16.02
N LYS A 358 3.81 -1.39 -17.11
CA LYS A 358 3.90 -2.71 -17.74
C LYS A 358 5.32 -3.03 -18.20
N PHE A 359 6.05 -2.05 -18.71
CA PHE A 359 7.45 -2.21 -19.12
C PHE A 359 8.33 -2.67 -17.96
N VAL A 360 8.20 -2.06 -16.77
CA VAL A 360 8.92 -2.47 -15.56
C VAL A 360 8.53 -3.88 -15.13
N VAL A 361 7.22 -4.17 -15.08
CA VAL A 361 6.71 -5.49 -14.69
C VAL A 361 7.25 -6.58 -15.60
N ASP A 362 7.13 -6.42 -16.92
CA ASP A 362 7.47 -7.46 -17.89
C ASP A 362 8.97 -7.70 -18.01
N ASN A 363 9.79 -6.66 -17.88
CA ASN A 363 11.23 -6.77 -18.08
C ASN A 363 12.05 -6.98 -16.80
N VAL A 364 11.44 -6.76 -15.62
CA VAL A 364 12.15 -6.89 -14.33
C VAL A 364 11.41 -7.81 -13.36
N ILE A 365 10.18 -7.48 -12.98
CA ILE A 365 9.48 -8.23 -11.91
C ILE A 365 9.26 -9.70 -12.30
N LYS A 366 8.96 -9.98 -13.58
CA LYS A 366 8.76 -11.34 -14.10
C LYS A 366 10.05 -12.10 -14.40
N GLN A 367 11.23 -11.50 -14.20
CA GLN A 367 12.48 -12.20 -14.45
C GLN A 367 12.73 -13.31 -13.41
N PRO A 368 13.34 -14.44 -13.82
CA PRO A 368 13.57 -15.58 -12.94
C PRO A 368 14.30 -15.22 -11.64
N GLU A 369 15.25 -14.29 -11.70
CA GLU A 369 16.03 -13.84 -10.53
C GLU A 369 15.14 -13.22 -9.45
N ILE A 370 14.19 -12.39 -9.85
CA ILE A 370 13.22 -11.77 -8.92
C ILE A 370 12.19 -12.80 -8.44
N GLN A 371 11.71 -13.66 -9.34
CA GLN A 371 10.77 -14.72 -8.99
C GLN A 371 11.35 -15.75 -8.00
N ILE A 372 12.66 -16.01 -8.05
CA ILE A 372 13.36 -16.86 -7.07
C ILE A 372 13.33 -16.21 -5.69
N LEU A 373 13.55 -14.90 -5.59
CA LEU A 373 13.50 -14.17 -4.30
C LEU A 373 12.08 -14.16 -3.73
N ASP A 374 11.08 -13.95 -4.58
CA ASP A 374 9.67 -14.02 -4.20
C ASP A 374 9.30 -15.40 -3.66
N TYR A 375 9.64 -16.45 -4.37
CA TYR A 375 9.41 -17.84 -3.95
C TYR A 375 10.12 -18.17 -2.62
N LYS A 376 11.38 -17.74 -2.47
CA LYS A 376 12.14 -17.91 -1.22
C LYS A 376 11.43 -17.22 -0.05
N GLY A 377 10.97 -15.99 -0.26
CA GLY A 377 10.22 -15.23 0.76
C GLY A 377 8.93 -15.94 1.17
N GLN A 378 8.17 -16.45 0.20
CA GLN A 378 6.96 -17.25 0.46
C GLN A 378 7.26 -18.46 1.35
N LYS A 379 8.31 -19.20 1.01
CA LYS A 379 8.71 -20.40 1.75
C LYS A 379 9.08 -20.07 3.20
N ILE A 380 9.89 -19.04 3.40
CA ILE A 380 10.28 -18.56 4.74
C ILE A 380 9.03 -18.21 5.58
N VAL A 381 8.09 -17.47 5.03
CA VAL A 381 6.88 -17.05 5.76
C VAL A 381 6.01 -18.24 6.15
N VAL A 382 5.78 -19.20 5.23
CA VAL A 382 4.97 -20.40 5.52
C VAL A 382 5.61 -21.22 6.64
N GLU A 383 6.91 -21.51 6.56
CA GLU A 383 7.61 -22.33 7.58
C GLU A 383 7.70 -21.62 8.93
N LEU A 384 7.91 -20.30 8.94
CA LEU A 384 7.85 -19.51 10.18
C LEU A 384 6.46 -19.56 10.80
N PHE A 385 5.39 -19.41 9.98
CA PHE A 385 4.03 -19.49 10.49
C PHE A 385 3.73 -20.86 11.11
N GLU A 386 4.11 -21.92 10.42
CA GLU A 386 3.90 -23.30 10.89
C GLU A 386 4.63 -23.58 12.21
N VAL A 387 5.93 -23.27 12.30
CA VAL A 387 6.71 -23.56 13.51
C VAL A 387 6.27 -22.73 14.70
N LEU A 388 5.91 -21.45 14.50
CA LEU A 388 5.42 -20.58 15.56
C LEU A 388 4.01 -20.96 16.02
N SER A 389 3.17 -21.47 15.12
CA SER A 389 1.82 -21.98 15.46
C SER A 389 1.89 -23.27 16.28
N ASN A 390 2.86 -24.14 15.99
CA ASN A 390 3.03 -25.41 16.70
C ASN A 390 3.73 -25.25 18.05
N ASN A 391 4.53 -24.21 18.24
CA ASN A 391 5.34 -23.99 19.45
C ASN A 391 5.25 -22.56 19.98
N PRO A 392 4.06 -21.99 20.19
CA PRO A 392 3.90 -20.56 20.49
C PRO A 392 4.53 -20.15 21.83
N GLU A 393 4.42 -21.01 22.87
CA GLU A 393 4.97 -20.74 24.20
C GLU A 393 6.50 -20.61 24.19
N SER A 394 7.18 -21.46 23.43
CA SER A 394 8.63 -21.53 23.41
C SER A 394 9.27 -20.53 22.44
N LEU A 395 8.56 -20.13 21.39
CA LEU A 395 9.15 -19.40 20.26
C LEU A 395 8.64 -17.96 20.09
N LEU A 396 7.46 -17.64 20.61
CA LEU A 396 6.97 -16.25 20.55
C LEU A 396 7.64 -15.38 21.62
N PRO A 397 7.91 -14.10 21.33
CA PRO A 397 8.29 -13.14 22.37
C PRO A 397 7.23 -13.11 23.47
N ARG A 398 7.66 -12.90 24.72
CA ARG A 398 6.79 -12.96 25.90
C ARG A 398 5.52 -12.12 25.77
N THR A 399 5.66 -10.88 25.29
CA THR A 399 4.51 -9.97 25.09
C THR A 399 3.53 -10.49 24.04
N THR A 400 4.03 -11.03 22.94
CA THR A 400 3.22 -11.65 21.88
C THR A 400 2.55 -12.93 22.36
N TYR A 401 3.23 -13.74 23.19
CA TYR A 401 2.65 -14.93 23.76
C TYR A 401 1.51 -14.62 24.74
N GLU A 402 1.62 -13.56 25.54
CA GLU A 402 0.51 -13.12 26.40
C GLU A 402 -0.72 -12.69 25.56
N GLN A 403 -0.51 -11.98 24.46
CA GLN A 403 -1.57 -11.65 23.52
C GLN A 403 -2.16 -12.93 22.88
N TYR A 404 -1.32 -13.88 22.49
CA TYR A 404 -1.73 -15.17 21.92
C TYR A 404 -2.64 -15.95 22.87
N LYS A 405 -2.30 -16.01 24.18
CA LYS A 405 -3.11 -16.71 25.19
C LYS A 405 -4.50 -16.14 25.32
N SER A 406 -4.64 -14.81 25.26
CA SER A 406 -5.90 -14.10 25.45
C SER A 406 -6.74 -13.95 24.17
N ALA A 407 -6.17 -14.22 23.00
CA ALA A 407 -6.84 -14.03 21.74
C ALA A 407 -7.80 -15.17 21.40
N GLU A 408 -8.98 -14.83 20.88
CA GLU A 408 -9.92 -15.78 20.29
C GLU A 408 -9.34 -16.44 19.03
N ASN A 409 -8.82 -15.61 18.12
CA ASN A 409 -8.12 -16.07 16.93
C ASN A 409 -6.61 -16.03 17.16
N LYS A 410 -6.05 -17.15 17.56
CA LYS A 410 -4.63 -17.31 17.88
C LYS A 410 -3.74 -17.17 16.65
N ASN A 411 -4.18 -17.69 15.50
CA ASN A 411 -3.45 -17.59 14.24
C ASN A 411 -3.31 -16.14 13.77
N ARG A 412 -4.30 -15.29 14.09
CA ARG A 412 -4.21 -13.85 13.79
C ARG A 412 -3.06 -13.17 14.52
N VAL A 413 -2.79 -13.54 15.79
CA VAL A 413 -1.66 -12.99 16.55
C VAL A 413 -0.32 -13.38 15.92
N ILE A 414 -0.20 -14.63 15.48
CA ILE A 414 1.00 -15.09 14.77
C ILE A 414 1.17 -14.37 13.44
N CYS A 415 0.08 -14.22 12.69
CA CYS A 415 0.05 -13.48 11.44
C CYS A 415 0.49 -12.02 11.63
N ASP A 416 -0.05 -11.32 12.63
CA ASP A 416 0.33 -9.95 12.99
C ASP A 416 1.81 -9.86 13.35
N TYR A 417 2.33 -10.83 14.10
CA TYR A 417 3.75 -10.88 14.48
C TYR A 417 4.66 -11.06 13.25
N ILE A 418 4.34 -12.02 12.36
CA ILE A 418 5.15 -12.28 11.15
C ILE A 418 5.04 -11.10 10.16
N SER A 419 3.84 -10.56 9.94
CA SER A 419 3.65 -9.41 9.05
C SER A 419 4.41 -8.16 9.52
N GLY A 420 4.59 -8.03 10.83
CA GLY A 420 5.38 -6.96 11.45
C GLY A 420 6.90 -7.12 11.33
N MET A 421 7.41 -8.25 10.86
CA MET A 421 8.86 -8.47 10.66
C MET A 421 9.38 -7.66 9.48
N THR A 422 10.67 -7.36 9.53
CA THR A 422 11.46 -6.93 8.36
C THR A 422 12.01 -8.16 7.62
N ASP A 423 12.41 -8.00 6.37
CA ASP A 423 12.96 -9.09 5.55
C ASP A 423 14.19 -9.71 6.20
N ALA A 424 15.08 -8.84 6.72
CA ALA A 424 16.28 -9.29 7.43
C ALA A 424 15.97 -10.01 8.75
N TYR A 425 14.96 -9.54 9.51
CA TYR A 425 14.56 -10.19 10.75
C TYR A 425 13.96 -11.56 10.49
N ALA A 426 13.02 -11.66 9.53
CA ALA A 426 12.40 -12.92 9.15
C ALA A 426 13.44 -13.94 8.65
N SER A 427 14.39 -13.51 7.81
CA SER A 427 15.48 -14.37 7.33
C SER A 427 16.37 -14.85 8.47
N ARG A 428 16.78 -13.97 9.40
CA ARG A 428 17.59 -14.37 10.56
C ARG A 428 16.87 -15.35 11.48
N LEU A 429 15.59 -15.09 11.76
CA LEU A 429 14.78 -16.01 12.57
C LEU A 429 14.65 -17.36 11.90
N TYR A 430 14.43 -17.40 10.59
CA TYR A 430 14.40 -18.61 9.80
C TYR A 430 15.71 -19.41 9.91
N HIS A 431 16.85 -18.75 9.71
CA HIS A 431 18.16 -19.40 9.84
C HIS A 431 18.42 -19.95 11.25
N LYS A 432 18.02 -19.22 12.30
CA LYS A 432 18.15 -19.73 13.68
C LYS A 432 17.32 -20.99 13.93
N LEU A 433 16.16 -21.12 13.32
CA LEU A 433 15.25 -22.24 13.54
C LEU A 433 15.59 -23.47 12.68
N PHE A 434 16.05 -23.25 11.45
CA PHE A 434 16.11 -24.32 10.44
C PHE A 434 17.50 -24.62 9.90
N THR A 435 18.51 -23.76 10.14
CA THR A 435 19.84 -23.97 9.57
C THR A 435 20.77 -24.54 10.63
N PRO A 436 21.30 -25.79 10.46
CA PRO A 436 22.33 -26.31 11.33
C PRO A 436 23.56 -25.37 11.38
N ASN A 437 24.20 -25.26 12.52
CA ASN A 437 25.37 -24.39 12.76
C ASN A 437 25.09 -22.87 12.76
N MET A 438 23.82 -22.45 12.73
CA MET A 438 23.40 -21.06 12.89
C MET A 438 22.61 -20.90 14.18
N GLY A 439 22.87 -19.83 14.90
CA GLY A 439 22.14 -19.48 16.13
C GLY A 439 22.80 -19.97 17.39
N SER A 440 23.29 -19.03 18.19
CA SER A 440 23.74 -19.23 19.57
C SER A 440 22.71 -18.64 20.52
N VAL A 441 22.65 -19.14 21.76
CA VAL A 441 21.85 -18.54 22.84
C VAL A 441 22.29 -17.10 23.17
N PHE A 442 23.49 -16.73 22.77
CA PHE A 442 24.05 -15.39 22.92
C PHE A 442 23.78 -14.47 21.73
N ASP A 443 23.29 -15.00 20.60
CA ASP A 443 22.95 -14.19 19.43
C ASP A 443 21.60 -13.49 19.65
N ARG A 444 21.65 -12.19 19.80
CA ARG A 444 20.42 -11.39 19.78
C ARG A 444 19.88 -11.29 18.34
N LEU A 445 18.55 -11.38 18.21
CA LEU A 445 17.86 -11.19 16.92
C LEU A 445 17.86 -9.71 16.52
#